data_9c8346f40b94df7d0dab4336a3c28f24
#
_entry.id   9c8346f40b94df7d0dab4336a3c28f24
#
_cell.length_a   1.000
_cell.length_b   1.000
_cell.length_c   1.000
_cell.angle_alpha   90.00
_cell.angle_beta   90.00
_cell.angle_gamma   90.00
#
_symmetry.space_group_name_H-M   'P 1'
#
loop_
_entity.id
_entity.type
_entity.pdbx_description
1 polymer ?
#
loop_
_entity_poly.entity_id
_entity_poly.type
_entity_poly.pdbx_seq_one_letter_code
_entity_poly.pdbx_strand_id
1 'polypeptide(L)'
;VLEHLQTVLAQEGVAFEQQALRLLAQGARGSMRDALSLTDQAIAFGSGQLQEATVRQMLGAVDRSHVFALLHALAAGNGRQLVETIDVLRIHGISAAGTLQELAALLQRMAVLQAVPGMELDPSDPDAPALQALATAMPADEIQLCYSIALHGQQELGLAPDEYAGLTMVLLRPLAFKAPQTDAATAALSAAATALAEKKTAVKPVAAQSA
;
A
#
# COMPACT_ATOMS: atom_id res chain seq x y z
N VAL A 1 -22.61 15.48 2.30
CA VAL A 1 -21.91 15.76 3.55
C VAL A 1 -20.96 16.93 3.39
N LEU A 2 -20.01 16.87 2.45
CA LEU A 2 -18.98 17.89 2.28
C LEU A 2 -19.54 19.32 2.12
N GLU A 3 -20.46 19.52 1.16
CA GLU A 3 -21.08 20.82 0.89
C GLU A 3 -21.81 21.38 2.13
N HIS A 4 -22.46 20.53 2.90
CA HIS A 4 -23.17 20.94 4.10
C HIS A 4 -22.20 21.36 5.21
N LEU A 5 -21.09 20.63 5.41
CA LEU A 5 -20.03 21.04 6.33
C LEU A 5 -19.45 22.40 5.96
N GLN A 6 -19.20 22.65 4.67
CA GLN A 6 -18.73 23.95 4.19
C GLN A 6 -19.70 25.08 4.53
N THR A 7 -21.00 24.85 4.33
CA THR A 7 -22.03 25.83 4.63
C THR A 7 -22.10 26.15 6.11
N VAL A 8 -22.10 25.12 6.96
CA VAL A 8 -22.16 25.28 8.42
C VAL A 8 -20.92 26.03 8.93
N LEU A 9 -19.73 25.62 8.54
CA LEU A 9 -18.48 26.24 9.00
C LEU A 9 -18.33 27.69 8.53
N ALA A 10 -18.80 27.99 7.32
CA ALA A 10 -18.84 29.38 6.83
C ALA A 10 -19.80 30.25 7.64
N GLN A 11 -20.94 29.71 8.10
CA GLN A 11 -21.87 30.42 8.98
C GLN A 11 -21.32 30.61 10.41
N GLU A 12 -20.59 29.61 10.90
CA GLU A 12 -19.94 29.64 12.23
C GLU A 12 -18.63 30.48 12.24
N GLY A 13 -18.15 30.91 11.05
CA GLY A 13 -16.92 31.70 10.93
C GLY A 13 -15.65 30.92 11.25
N VAL A 14 -15.68 29.60 11.15
CA VAL A 14 -14.53 28.71 11.40
C VAL A 14 -13.69 28.61 10.13
N ALA A 15 -12.39 28.90 10.25
CA ALA A 15 -11.44 28.72 9.15
C ALA A 15 -11.15 27.23 8.92
N PHE A 16 -11.19 26.81 7.67
CA PHE A 16 -10.98 25.40 7.31
C PHE A 16 -10.18 25.23 6.01
N GLU A 17 -9.41 24.16 5.94
CA GLU A 17 -8.80 23.67 4.71
C GLU A 17 -9.74 22.65 4.05
N GLN A 18 -9.81 22.70 2.72
CA GLN A 18 -10.67 21.81 1.92
C GLN A 18 -10.39 20.32 2.18
N GLN A 19 -9.12 19.97 2.34
CA GLN A 19 -8.71 18.58 2.63
C GLN A 19 -9.12 18.13 4.02
N ALA A 20 -9.10 19.01 5.03
CA ALA A 20 -9.63 18.72 6.36
C ALA A 20 -11.10 18.28 6.29
N LEU A 21 -11.93 18.99 5.52
CA LEU A 21 -13.35 18.63 5.36
C LEU A 21 -13.54 17.31 4.62
N ARG A 22 -12.70 17.01 3.64
CA ARG A 22 -12.74 15.70 2.96
C ARG A 22 -12.42 14.56 3.91
N LEU A 23 -11.42 14.71 4.76
CA LEU A 23 -11.08 13.71 5.79
C LEU A 23 -12.24 13.49 6.77
N LEU A 24 -12.89 14.57 7.25
CA LEU A 24 -14.05 14.50 8.12
C LEU A 24 -15.24 13.80 7.44
N ALA A 25 -15.53 14.15 6.19
CA ALA A 25 -16.59 13.53 5.41
C ALA A 25 -16.34 12.03 5.15
N GLN A 26 -15.10 11.64 4.91
CA GLN A 26 -14.70 10.23 4.77
C GLN A 26 -14.83 9.48 6.10
N GLY A 27 -14.34 10.06 7.20
CA GLY A 27 -14.44 9.48 8.54
C GLY A 27 -15.89 9.26 8.99
N ALA A 28 -16.79 10.15 8.56
CA ALA A 28 -18.23 10.07 8.85
C ALA A 28 -18.98 9.00 8.04
N ARG A 29 -18.37 8.39 7.03
CA ARG A 29 -18.95 7.30 6.21
C ARG A 29 -20.36 7.58 5.69
N GLY A 30 -20.63 8.83 5.33
CA GLY A 30 -21.94 9.28 4.80
C GLY A 30 -22.95 9.73 5.87
N SER A 31 -22.68 9.54 7.16
CA SER A 31 -23.52 9.99 8.26
C SER A 31 -23.30 11.49 8.52
N MET A 32 -24.34 12.29 8.35
CA MET A 32 -24.26 13.74 8.61
C MET A 32 -24.06 14.06 10.10
N ARG A 33 -24.68 13.27 10.98
CA ARG A 33 -24.55 13.41 12.43
C ARG A 33 -23.10 13.15 12.87
N ASP A 34 -22.49 12.09 12.35
CA ASP A 34 -21.11 11.74 12.69
C ASP A 34 -20.13 12.77 12.11
N ALA A 35 -20.43 13.29 10.91
CA ALA A 35 -19.64 14.37 10.31
C ALA A 35 -19.61 15.63 11.17
N LEU A 36 -20.75 16.08 11.68
CA LEU A 36 -20.83 17.23 12.58
C LEU A 36 -20.11 16.95 13.90
N SER A 37 -20.31 15.77 14.49
CA SER A 37 -19.63 15.39 15.74
C SER A 37 -18.11 15.33 15.59
N LEU A 38 -17.60 14.78 14.47
CA LEU A 38 -16.17 14.76 14.15
C LEU A 38 -15.64 16.19 13.88
N THR A 39 -16.47 17.05 13.28
CA THR A 39 -16.10 18.45 13.01
C THR A 39 -15.95 19.22 14.32
N ASP A 40 -16.88 19.08 15.26
CA ASP A 40 -16.79 19.71 16.60
C ASP A 40 -15.54 19.25 17.34
N GLN A 41 -15.23 17.94 17.31
CA GLN A 41 -14.01 17.41 17.91
C GLN A 41 -12.76 18.00 17.24
N ALA A 42 -12.76 18.12 15.92
CA ALA A 42 -11.63 18.66 15.16
C ALA A 42 -11.41 20.16 15.43
N ILE A 43 -12.48 20.95 15.59
CA ILE A 43 -12.40 22.36 15.98
C ILE A 43 -11.78 22.48 17.38
N ALA A 44 -12.23 21.65 18.33
CA ALA A 44 -11.70 21.64 19.70
C ALA A 44 -10.22 21.22 19.71
N PHE A 45 -9.85 20.19 18.95
CA PHE A 45 -8.47 19.69 18.85
C PHE A 45 -7.53 20.67 18.13
N GLY A 46 -8.04 21.38 17.12
CA GLY A 46 -7.31 22.35 16.29
C GLY A 46 -7.32 23.79 16.80
N SER A 47 -7.74 24.00 18.06
CA SER A 47 -7.80 25.36 18.67
C SER A 47 -8.62 26.36 17.83
N GLY A 48 -9.75 25.91 17.29
CA GLY A 48 -10.67 26.75 16.53
C GLY A 48 -10.44 26.81 15.02
N GLN A 49 -9.50 26.02 14.49
CA GLN A 49 -9.20 25.93 13.06
C GLN A 49 -9.19 24.47 12.59
N LEU A 50 -9.65 24.25 11.36
CA LEU A 50 -9.67 22.93 10.73
C LEU A 50 -8.53 22.84 9.70
N GLN A 51 -7.34 22.49 10.16
CA GLN A 51 -6.17 22.21 9.33
C GLN A 51 -6.11 20.73 8.98
N GLU A 52 -5.70 20.38 7.78
CA GLU A 52 -5.58 19.00 7.32
C GLU A 52 -4.72 18.14 8.26
N ALA A 53 -3.53 18.63 8.63
CA ALA A 53 -2.60 17.92 9.51
C ALA A 53 -3.23 17.59 10.87
N THR A 54 -3.94 18.56 11.45
CA THR A 54 -4.61 18.43 12.75
C THR A 54 -5.76 17.42 12.70
N VAL A 55 -6.60 17.51 11.66
CA VAL A 55 -7.71 16.58 11.45
C VAL A 55 -7.19 15.16 11.17
N ARG A 56 -6.15 15.02 10.37
CA ARG A 56 -5.49 13.74 10.09
C ARG A 56 -4.99 13.08 11.38
N GLN A 57 -4.31 13.86 12.23
CA GLN A 57 -3.83 13.39 13.52
C GLN A 57 -4.98 12.98 14.45
N MET A 58 -6.04 13.78 14.56
CA MET A 58 -7.21 13.47 15.39
C MET A 58 -7.93 12.19 14.93
N LEU A 59 -8.10 12.02 13.62
CA LEU A 59 -8.74 10.83 13.05
C LEU A 59 -7.84 9.60 13.07
N GLY A 60 -6.55 9.75 13.41
CA GLY A 60 -5.57 8.68 13.26
C GLY A 60 -5.39 8.25 11.79
N ALA A 61 -5.76 9.13 10.86
CA ALA A 61 -5.64 8.86 9.43
C ALA A 61 -4.16 8.80 9.02
N VAL A 62 -3.80 7.71 8.38
CA VAL A 62 -2.43 7.50 7.90
C VAL A 62 -2.12 8.47 6.77
N ASP A 63 -0.93 9.06 6.78
CA ASP A 63 -0.47 9.84 5.65
C ASP A 63 -0.29 8.90 4.43
N ARG A 64 -1.01 9.21 3.37
CA ARG A 64 -0.99 8.41 2.13
C ARG A 64 0.38 8.31 1.49
N SER A 65 1.29 9.25 1.77
CA SER A 65 2.66 9.19 1.29
C SER A 65 3.36 7.90 1.70
N HIS A 66 3.17 7.45 2.94
CA HIS A 66 3.71 6.18 3.43
C HIS A 66 3.04 4.98 2.75
N VAL A 67 1.73 5.04 2.52
CA VAL A 67 1.00 3.96 1.85
C VAL A 67 1.44 3.84 0.39
N PHE A 68 1.62 4.96 -0.31
CA PHE A 68 2.18 4.97 -1.65
C PHE A 68 3.61 4.44 -1.69
N ALA A 69 4.46 4.77 -0.70
CA ALA A 69 5.81 4.19 -0.60
C ALA A 69 5.77 2.66 -0.46
N LEU A 70 4.85 2.13 0.36
CA LEU A 70 4.64 0.68 0.47
C LEU A 70 4.15 0.05 -0.84
N LEU A 71 3.18 0.70 -1.53
CA LEU A 71 2.69 0.22 -2.83
C LEU A 71 3.80 0.22 -3.89
N HIS A 72 4.64 1.25 -3.94
CA HIS A 72 5.80 1.29 -4.83
C HIS A 72 6.81 0.19 -4.51
N ALA A 73 7.07 -0.07 -3.23
CA ALA A 73 7.95 -1.16 -2.81
C ALA A 73 7.39 -2.54 -3.22
N LEU A 74 6.08 -2.76 -3.08
CA LEU A 74 5.39 -3.97 -3.52
C LEU A 74 5.47 -4.12 -5.05
N ALA A 75 5.16 -3.06 -5.80
CA ALA A 75 5.23 -3.05 -7.27
C ALA A 75 6.63 -3.40 -7.76
N ALA A 76 7.67 -2.82 -7.14
CA ALA A 76 9.06 -3.07 -7.46
C ALA A 76 9.62 -4.40 -6.94
N GLY A 77 8.87 -5.13 -6.09
CA GLY A 77 9.39 -6.33 -5.43
C GLY A 77 10.51 -6.05 -4.42
N ASN A 78 10.58 -4.83 -3.89
CA ASN A 78 11.66 -4.36 -3.03
C ASN A 78 11.32 -4.56 -1.54
N GLY A 79 11.62 -5.76 -1.02
CA GLY A 79 11.38 -6.10 0.39
C GLY A 79 12.17 -5.24 1.38
N ARG A 80 13.37 -4.76 1.00
CA ARG A 80 14.16 -3.88 1.87
C ARG A 80 13.44 -2.55 2.09
N GLN A 81 13.03 -1.88 1.02
CA GLN A 81 12.32 -0.61 1.08
C GLN A 81 10.99 -0.74 1.85
N LEU A 82 10.32 -1.88 1.71
CA LEU A 82 9.09 -2.17 2.44
C LEU A 82 9.34 -2.21 3.94
N VAL A 83 10.37 -2.94 4.41
CA VAL A 83 10.73 -3.02 5.83
C VAL A 83 11.18 -1.65 6.37
N GLU A 84 12.01 -0.92 5.64
CA GLU A 84 12.45 0.43 6.01
C GLU A 84 11.26 1.39 6.16
N THR A 85 10.27 1.32 5.26
CA THR A 85 9.05 2.14 5.36
C THR A 85 8.21 1.78 6.59
N ILE A 86 8.10 0.50 6.92
CA ILE A 86 7.38 0.04 8.13
C ILE A 86 8.11 0.50 9.40
N ASP A 87 9.43 0.50 9.41
CA ASP A 87 10.21 1.03 10.53
C ASP A 87 9.97 2.54 10.74
N VAL A 88 9.83 3.30 9.65
CA VAL A 88 9.43 4.72 9.72
C VAL A 88 8.04 4.87 10.34
N LEU A 89 7.06 4.04 9.93
CA LEU A 89 5.72 4.04 10.54
C LEU A 89 5.79 3.78 12.05
N ARG A 90 6.58 2.81 12.47
CA ARG A 90 6.78 2.46 13.88
C ARG A 90 7.39 3.62 14.68
N ILE A 91 8.44 4.26 14.16
CA ILE A 91 9.12 5.38 14.82
C ILE A 91 8.16 6.56 15.02
N HIS A 92 7.28 6.82 14.05
CA HIS A 92 6.30 7.91 14.11
C HIS A 92 4.99 7.53 14.83
N GLY A 93 4.84 6.29 15.31
CA GLY A 93 3.64 5.81 15.98
C GLY A 93 2.40 5.78 15.06
N ILE A 94 2.60 5.60 13.76
CA ILE A 94 1.51 5.54 12.77
C ILE A 94 0.89 4.14 12.82
N SER A 95 -0.42 4.07 13.00
CA SER A 95 -1.16 2.80 13.16
C SER A 95 -0.89 1.81 12.02
N ALA A 96 -0.41 0.62 12.36
CA ALA A 96 -0.23 -0.48 11.42
C ALA A 96 -1.56 -0.95 10.82
N ALA A 97 -2.61 -1.03 11.65
CA ALA A 97 -3.96 -1.39 11.20
C ALA A 97 -4.54 -0.34 10.25
N GLY A 98 -4.39 0.95 10.59
CA GLY A 98 -4.81 2.05 9.72
C GLY A 98 -4.06 2.07 8.38
N THR A 99 -2.75 1.81 8.41
CA THR A 99 -1.92 1.69 7.20
C THR A 99 -2.41 0.57 6.28
N LEU A 100 -2.68 -0.60 6.85
CA LEU A 100 -3.16 -1.75 6.08
C LEU A 100 -4.56 -1.53 5.52
N GLN A 101 -5.43 -0.82 6.27
CA GLN A 101 -6.77 -0.45 5.82
C GLN A 101 -6.71 0.52 4.63
N GLU A 102 -5.89 1.56 4.70
CA GLU A 102 -5.73 2.52 3.61
C GLU A 102 -5.07 1.88 2.38
N LEU A 103 -4.10 0.99 2.59
CA LEU A 103 -3.47 0.21 1.52
C LEU A 103 -4.50 -0.66 0.80
N ALA A 104 -5.38 -1.35 1.52
CA ALA A 104 -6.46 -2.13 0.93
C ALA A 104 -7.43 -1.25 0.12
N ALA A 105 -7.77 -0.04 0.62
CA ALA A 105 -8.63 0.90 -0.10
C ALA A 105 -8.01 1.37 -1.42
N LEU A 106 -6.70 1.67 -1.44
CA LEU A 106 -5.99 2.06 -2.66
C LEU A 106 -5.89 0.89 -3.66
N LEU A 107 -5.58 -0.32 -3.18
CA LEU A 107 -5.55 -1.53 -4.03
C LEU A 107 -6.91 -1.81 -4.66
N GLN A 108 -8.01 -1.65 -3.90
CA GLN A 108 -9.37 -1.77 -4.43
C GLN A 108 -9.63 -0.74 -5.54
N ARG A 109 -9.24 0.52 -5.35
CA ARG A 109 -9.37 1.57 -6.38
C ARG A 109 -8.56 1.23 -7.63
N MET A 110 -7.32 0.74 -7.48
CA MET A 110 -6.47 0.29 -8.58
C MET A 110 -7.12 -0.86 -9.36
N ALA A 111 -7.67 -1.86 -8.65
CA ALA A 111 -8.37 -2.99 -9.27
C ALA A 111 -9.60 -2.54 -10.08
N VAL A 112 -10.37 -1.59 -9.57
CA VAL A 112 -11.53 -1.02 -10.27
C VAL A 112 -11.10 -0.28 -11.53
N LEU A 113 -10.03 0.54 -11.46
CA LEU A 113 -9.48 1.25 -12.62
C LEU A 113 -9.05 0.30 -13.75
N GLN A 114 -8.50 -0.86 -13.39
CA GLN A 114 -8.08 -1.86 -14.39
C GLN A 114 -9.27 -2.64 -14.96
N ALA A 115 -10.28 -2.94 -14.14
CA ALA A 115 -11.38 -3.80 -14.53
C ALA A 115 -12.49 -3.06 -15.28
N VAL A 116 -12.64 -1.75 -15.08
CA VAL A 116 -13.76 -0.96 -15.64
C VAL A 116 -13.24 0.03 -16.68
N PRO A 117 -13.39 -0.26 -17.99
CA PRO A 117 -13.00 0.65 -19.05
C PRO A 117 -13.72 2.00 -18.96
N GLY A 118 -12.97 3.08 -19.11
CA GLY A 118 -13.53 4.45 -19.09
C GLY A 118 -13.83 4.99 -17.69
N MET A 119 -13.45 4.29 -16.64
CA MET A 119 -13.51 4.84 -15.29
C MET A 119 -12.38 5.85 -15.10
N GLU A 120 -12.76 7.08 -14.83
CA GLU A 120 -11.84 8.17 -14.53
C GLU A 120 -11.80 8.42 -13.03
N LEU A 121 -10.60 8.74 -12.54
CA LEU A 121 -10.45 9.23 -11.17
C LEU A 121 -10.94 10.68 -11.08
N ASP A 122 -11.42 11.07 -9.91
CA ASP A 122 -11.79 12.47 -9.65
C ASP A 122 -10.58 13.38 -9.92
N PRO A 123 -10.65 14.29 -10.90
CA PRO A 123 -9.55 15.20 -11.22
C PRO A 123 -9.13 16.10 -10.04
N SER A 124 -10.00 16.25 -9.05
CA SER A 124 -9.73 17.00 -7.83
C SER A 124 -9.01 16.18 -6.74
N ASP A 125 -8.81 14.88 -6.95
CA ASP A 125 -8.04 14.03 -6.05
C ASP A 125 -6.53 14.19 -6.35
N PRO A 126 -5.74 14.76 -5.42
CA PRO A 126 -4.31 14.97 -5.64
C PRO A 126 -3.53 13.67 -5.86
N ASP A 127 -4.06 12.55 -5.38
CA ASP A 127 -3.44 11.23 -5.48
C ASP A 127 -3.78 10.50 -6.80
N ALA A 128 -4.70 11.04 -7.60
CA ALA A 128 -5.17 10.40 -8.82
C ALA A 128 -4.04 10.04 -9.81
N PRO A 129 -3.05 10.92 -10.10
CA PRO A 129 -1.97 10.58 -11.03
C PRO A 129 -1.08 9.45 -10.51
N ALA A 130 -0.75 9.44 -9.22
CA ALA A 130 0.08 8.41 -8.61
C ALA A 130 -0.63 7.05 -8.60
N LEU A 131 -1.93 7.05 -8.28
CA LEU A 131 -2.76 5.85 -8.29
C LEU A 131 -2.90 5.27 -9.70
N GLN A 132 -3.11 6.10 -10.71
CA GLN A 132 -3.17 5.69 -12.11
C GLN A 132 -1.86 5.08 -12.60
N ALA A 133 -0.73 5.67 -12.23
CA ALA A 133 0.60 5.16 -12.56
C ALA A 133 0.84 3.77 -11.95
N LEU A 134 0.51 3.60 -10.67
CA LEU A 134 0.62 2.30 -9.98
C LEU A 134 -0.32 1.25 -10.56
N ALA A 135 -1.58 1.61 -10.87
CA ALA A 135 -2.52 0.71 -11.51
C ALA A 135 -2.04 0.26 -12.90
N THR A 136 -1.27 1.08 -13.60
CA THR A 136 -0.67 0.70 -14.88
C THR A 136 0.58 -0.17 -14.71
N ALA A 137 1.35 0.05 -13.64
CA ALA A 137 2.63 -0.63 -13.40
C ALA A 137 2.46 -2.04 -12.81
N MET A 138 1.39 -2.30 -12.08
CA MET A 138 1.15 -3.60 -11.42
C MET A 138 0.18 -4.47 -12.24
N PRO A 139 0.47 -5.77 -12.45
CA PRO A 139 -0.46 -6.71 -13.04
C PRO A 139 -1.76 -6.86 -12.22
N ALA A 140 -2.87 -7.14 -12.89
CA ALA A 140 -4.18 -7.23 -12.25
C ALA A 140 -4.28 -8.35 -11.20
N ASP A 141 -3.68 -9.48 -11.47
CA ASP A 141 -3.58 -10.62 -10.56
C ASP A 141 -2.76 -10.29 -9.31
N GLU A 142 -1.67 -9.52 -9.46
CA GLU A 142 -0.85 -9.07 -8.34
C GLU A 142 -1.62 -8.08 -7.44
N ILE A 143 -2.38 -7.14 -8.03
CA ILE A 143 -3.23 -6.21 -7.28
C ILE A 143 -4.30 -6.98 -6.49
N GLN A 144 -4.97 -7.95 -7.11
CA GLN A 144 -5.98 -8.79 -6.45
C GLN A 144 -5.38 -9.63 -5.31
N LEU A 145 -4.19 -10.19 -5.52
CA LEU A 145 -3.47 -10.94 -4.50
C LEU A 145 -3.12 -10.04 -3.32
N CYS A 146 -2.52 -8.86 -3.58
CA CYS A 146 -2.18 -7.89 -2.53
C CYS A 146 -3.42 -7.43 -1.75
N TYR A 147 -4.53 -7.16 -2.44
CA TYR A 147 -5.80 -6.80 -1.82
C TYR A 147 -6.33 -7.90 -0.90
N SER A 148 -6.36 -9.14 -1.37
CA SER A 148 -6.79 -10.30 -0.58
C SER A 148 -5.93 -10.49 0.67
N ILE A 149 -4.61 -10.41 0.52
CA ILE A 149 -3.67 -10.52 1.63
C ILE A 149 -3.86 -9.37 2.62
N ALA A 150 -4.07 -8.14 2.16
CA ALA A 150 -4.31 -6.99 3.02
C ALA A 150 -5.60 -7.14 3.85
N LEU A 151 -6.68 -7.63 3.25
CA LEU A 151 -7.94 -7.86 3.96
C LEU A 151 -7.81 -8.94 5.07
N HIS A 152 -7.18 -10.07 4.76
CA HIS A 152 -6.95 -11.12 5.76
C HIS A 152 -5.96 -10.65 6.84
N GLY A 153 -4.93 -9.92 6.43
CA GLY A 153 -3.93 -9.37 7.33
C GLY A 153 -4.49 -8.42 8.39
N GLN A 154 -5.61 -7.72 8.12
CA GLN A 154 -6.27 -6.88 9.11
C GLN A 154 -6.74 -7.70 10.33
N GLN A 155 -7.18 -8.92 10.13
CA GLN A 155 -7.59 -9.82 11.22
C GLN A 155 -6.36 -10.40 11.95
N GLU A 156 -5.30 -10.69 11.20
CA GLU A 156 -4.06 -11.26 11.74
C GLU A 156 -3.27 -10.28 12.60
N LEU A 157 -3.33 -8.96 12.30
CA LEU A 157 -2.64 -7.92 13.08
C LEU A 157 -3.01 -7.94 14.56
N GLY A 158 -4.30 -8.17 14.87
CA GLY A 158 -4.77 -8.25 16.26
C GLY A 158 -4.28 -9.48 17.02
N LEU A 159 -3.74 -10.48 16.33
CA LEU A 159 -3.19 -11.72 16.91
C LEU A 159 -1.66 -11.68 17.03
N ALA A 160 -1.01 -10.72 16.36
CA ALA A 160 0.46 -10.62 16.38
C ALA A 160 0.93 -10.03 17.72
N PRO A 161 2.08 -10.49 18.27
CA PRO A 161 2.66 -9.93 19.48
C PRO A 161 3.04 -8.44 19.37
N ASP A 162 3.39 -8.02 18.15
CA ASP A 162 3.69 -6.64 17.78
C ASP A 162 3.01 -6.34 16.43
N GLU A 163 2.25 -5.25 16.37
CA GLU A 163 1.47 -4.91 15.18
C GLU A 163 2.35 -4.58 13.95
N TYR A 164 3.55 -4.02 14.15
CA TYR A 164 4.44 -3.71 13.03
C TYR A 164 5.17 -4.97 12.52
N ALA A 165 5.49 -5.91 13.40
CA ALA A 165 5.97 -7.23 12.98
C ALA A 165 4.88 -7.97 12.20
N GLY A 166 3.63 -7.89 12.64
CA GLY A 166 2.47 -8.42 11.92
C GLY A 166 2.31 -7.77 10.55
N LEU A 167 2.35 -6.45 10.48
CA LEU A 167 2.29 -5.68 9.22
C LEU A 167 3.41 -6.09 8.26
N THR A 168 4.63 -6.24 8.77
CA THR A 168 5.79 -6.69 7.98
C THR A 168 5.53 -8.06 7.36
N MET A 169 5.07 -9.02 8.15
CA MET A 169 4.79 -10.38 7.66
C MET A 169 3.66 -10.41 6.63
N VAL A 170 2.60 -9.63 6.85
CA VAL A 170 1.49 -9.49 5.89
C VAL A 170 1.99 -8.92 4.56
N LEU A 171 2.80 -7.86 4.59
CA LEU A 171 3.24 -7.17 3.36
C LEU A 171 4.43 -7.86 2.66
N LEU A 172 5.20 -8.70 3.34
CA LEU A 172 6.22 -9.55 2.69
C LEU A 172 5.58 -10.76 1.98
N ARG A 173 4.38 -11.17 2.35
CA ARG A 173 3.70 -12.33 1.77
C ARG A 173 3.49 -12.23 0.26
N PRO A 174 3.01 -11.10 -0.32
CA PRO A 174 2.91 -10.95 -1.77
C PRO A 174 4.24 -11.12 -2.50
N LEU A 175 5.34 -10.65 -1.90
CA LEU A 175 6.67 -10.75 -2.50
C LEU A 175 7.16 -12.20 -2.59
N ALA A 176 6.71 -13.08 -1.69
CA ALA A 176 7.04 -14.50 -1.73
C ALA A 176 6.38 -15.23 -2.93
N PHE A 177 5.27 -14.68 -3.44
CA PHE A 177 4.59 -15.21 -4.64
C PHE A 177 5.07 -14.55 -5.93
N LYS A 178 5.81 -13.45 -5.84
CA LYS A 178 6.40 -12.81 -7.01
C LYS A 178 7.52 -13.71 -7.52
N ALA A 179 7.41 -14.18 -8.78
CA ALA A 179 8.47 -14.97 -9.39
C ALA A 179 9.79 -14.18 -9.30
N PRO A 180 10.91 -14.81 -8.91
CA PRO A 180 12.20 -14.13 -8.88
C PRO A 180 12.45 -13.53 -10.25
N GLN A 181 12.68 -12.23 -10.30
CA GLN A 181 13.08 -11.57 -11.55
C GLN A 181 14.35 -12.26 -12.06
N THR A 182 14.26 -12.79 -13.25
CA THR A 182 15.02 -13.91 -13.81
C THR A 182 16.51 -13.63 -14.13
N ASP A 183 17.12 -12.55 -13.66
CA ASP A 183 18.51 -12.27 -14.00
C ASP A 183 19.54 -13.09 -13.19
N ALA A 184 19.25 -13.41 -11.93
CA ALA A 184 20.16 -14.22 -11.10
C ALA A 184 19.89 -15.73 -11.20
N ALA A 185 18.62 -16.15 -11.33
CA ALA A 185 18.25 -17.57 -11.41
C ALA A 185 18.57 -18.17 -12.79
N THR A 186 18.36 -17.41 -13.87
CA THR A 186 18.73 -17.84 -15.23
C THR A 186 20.25 -17.91 -15.42
N ALA A 187 21.00 -16.98 -14.82
CA ALA A 187 22.46 -17.02 -14.81
C ALA A 187 22.99 -18.23 -14.03
N ALA A 188 22.40 -18.54 -12.88
CA ALA A 188 22.79 -19.70 -12.06
C ALA A 188 22.45 -21.05 -12.74
N LEU A 189 21.27 -21.16 -13.37
CA LEU A 189 20.87 -22.36 -14.12
C LEU A 189 21.69 -22.53 -15.41
N SER A 190 22.01 -21.45 -16.11
CA SER A 190 22.88 -21.46 -17.27
C SER A 190 24.32 -21.86 -16.92
N ALA A 191 24.87 -21.31 -15.83
CA ALA A 191 26.20 -21.69 -15.33
C ALA A 191 26.26 -23.16 -14.87
N ALA A 192 25.21 -23.66 -14.21
CA ALA A 192 25.12 -25.06 -13.79
C ALA A 192 24.97 -26.01 -15.00
N ALA A 193 24.21 -25.62 -16.01
CA ALA A 193 24.07 -26.41 -17.25
C ALA A 193 25.38 -26.47 -18.03
N THR A 194 26.15 -25.39 -18.13
CA THR A 194 27.46 -25.33 -18.80
C THR A 194 28.50 -26.20 -18.06
N ALA A 195 28.51 -26.12 -16.72
CA ALA A 195 29.41 -26.96 -15.89
C ALA A 195 29.10 -28.47 -15.98
N LEU A 196 27.85 -28.87 -16.19
CA LEU A 196 27.42 -30.23 -16.39
C LEU A 196 27.79 -30.75 -17.81
N ALA A 197 27.73 -29.86 -18.82
CA ALA A 197 28.11 -30.18 -20.17
C ALA A 197 29.64 -30.41 -20.33
N GLU A 198 30.45 -29.58 -19.66
CA GLU A 198 31.91 -29.74 -19.64
C GLU A 198 32.38 -31.01 -18.93
N LYS A 199 31.66 -31.45 -17.88
CA LYS A 199 31.99 -32.71 -17.19
C LYS A 199 31.66 -33.95 -18.03
N LYS A 200 30.76 -33.89 -19.00
CA LYS A 200 30.36 -35.00 -19.85
C LYS A 200 31.34 -35.22 -21.03
N THR A 201 32.11 -34.22 -21.40
CA THR A 201 33.11 -34.31 -22.50
C THR A 201 34.50 -34.78 -22.05
N ALA A 202 34.73 -34.91 -20.72
CA ALA A 202 36.03 -35.32 -20.16
C ALA A 202 36.22 -36.83 -19.95
N VAL A 203 35.27 -37.66 -20.40
CA VAL A 203 35.43 -39.11 -20.35
C VAL A 203 36.17 -39.59 -21.60
N LYS A 204 37.48 -39.76 -21.52
CA LYS A 204 38.35 -40.35 -22.55
C LYS A 204 37.94 -41.80 -22.84
N PRO A 205 37.89 -42.24 -24.12
CA PRO A 205 37.67 -43.63 -24.42
C PRO A 205 38.92 -44.46 -24.06
N VAL A 206 38.70 -45.49 -23.27
CA VAL A 206 39.71 -46.53 -22.97
C VAL A 206 39.92 -47.36 -24.24
N ALA A 207 41.13 -47.30 -24.81
CA ALA A 207 41.52 -48.11 -25.93
C ALA A 207 41.55 -49.60 -25.56
N ALA A 208 40.82 -50.40 -26.30
CA ALA A 208 40.94 -51.84 -26.27
C ALA A 208 42.28 -52.26 -26.89
N GLN A 209 43.15 -52.89 -26.10
CA GLN A 209 44.29 -53.66 -26.62
C GLN A 209 43.88 -55.11 -26.78
N SER A 210 43.88 -55.53 -28.01
CA SER A 210 43.80 -56.93 -28.41
C SER A 210 45.19 -57.57 -28.40
N ALA A 211 45.32 -58.73 -27.80
CA ALA A 211 46.29 -59.75 -28.11
C ALA A 211 45.59 -61.10 -28.07
#